data_9eae217218461b069f7053ab6cf3eac0
#
_entry.id   9eae217218461b069f7053ab6cf3eac0
#
_cell.length_a   1.000
_cell.length_b   1.000
_cell.length_c   1.000
_cell.angle_alpha   90.00
_cell.angle_beta   90.00
_cell.angle_gamma   90.00
#
_symmetry.space_group_name_H-M   'P 1'
#
loop_
_entity.id
_entity.type
_entity.pdbx_description
1 polymer ?
#
loop_
_entity_poly.entity_id
_entity_poly.type
_entity_poly.pdbx_seq_one_letter_code
_entity_poly.pdbx_strand_id
1 'polypeptide(L)'
;TIERDIAPLEVVVFNIGANVNFPIRETTSRVYRKVWEMAAFAGFLAGREAAKAMVPRGRGTIIFTGATASIRGGAGFSAFSGAKFALRSLAQSMARELGPQGIHVAHTIIDGAIDTEWIAKNFPQGHALKSQDGILNPEHIADAYWMLHSQPRDAWTHELDLRPWMEKMA
;
A
#
# COMPACT_ATOMS: atom_id res chain seq x y z
N THR A 1 9.23 13.87 -18.73
CA THR A 1 8.45 12.92 -17.93
C THR A 1 8.89 11.49 -18.23
N ILE A 2 8.66 10.54 -17.30
CA ILE A 2 9.02 9.13 -17.50
C ILE A 2 8.40 8.61 -18.80
N GLU A 3 7.09 8.80 -18.95
CA GLU A 3 6.30 8.35 -20.10
C GLU A 3 6.85 8.86 -21.45
N ARG A 4 7.31 10.10 -21.49
CA ARG A 4 7.85 10.72 -22.71
C ARG A 4 9.33 10.43 -22.93
N ASP A 5 10.12 10.44 -21.86
CA ASP A 5 11.57 10.58 -21.94
C ASP A 5 12.31 9.25 -21.68
N ILE A 6 11.63 8.25 -21.14
CA ILE A 6 12.22 6.95 -20.75
C ILE A 6 11.48 5.79 -21.43
N ALA A 7 10.26 5.50 -21.00
CA ALA A 7 9.43 4.40 -21.53
C ALA A 7 7.97 4.53 -21.08
N PRO A 8 7.03 3.89 -21.77
CA PRO A 8 5.66 3.78 -21.31
C PRO A 8 5.57 3.13 -19.91
N LEU A 9 4.74 3.70 -19.04
CA LEU A 9 4.52 3.18 -17.69
C LEU A 9 3.75 1.85 -17.73
N GLU A 10 4.38 0.78 -17.30
CA GLU A 10 3.74 -0.55 -17.18
C GLU A 10 3.26 -0.84 -15.77
N VAL A 11 4.00 -0.39 -14.75
CA VAL A 11 3.66 -0.58 -13.34
C VAL A 11 3.89 0.70 -12.56
N VAL A 12 2.96 1.04 -11.69
CA VAL A 12 3.13 2.07 -10.66
C VAL A 12 2.83 1.46 -9.31
N VAL A 13 3.81 1.50 -8.42
CA VAL A 13 3.66 1.08 -7.02
C VAL A 13 3.67 2.32 -6.13
N PHE A 14 2.53 2.60 -5.51
CA PHE A 14 2.44 3.65 -4.48
C PHE A 14 2.75 3.03 -3.12
N ASN A 15 3.99 3.22 -2.66
CA ASN A 15 4.53 2.62 -1.43
C ASN A 15 4.92 3.67 -0.39
N ILE A 16 4.08 4.67 -0.18
CA ILE A 16 4.32 5.73 0.80
C ILE A 16 3.70 5.36 2.14
N GLY A 17 4.53 5.28 3.16
CA GLY A 17 4.10 5.23 4.55
C GLY A 17 3.76 6.63 5.07
N ALA A 18 3.34 6.73 6.27
CA ALA A 18 3.23 7.91 7.13
C ALA A 18 2.80 7.42 8.52
N ASN A 19 3.41 6.33 8.95
CA ASN A 19 3.06 5.70 10.23
C ASN A 19 3.46 6.63 11.38
N VAL A 20 2.46 7.05 12.15
CA VAL A 20 2.63 7.81 13.38
C VAL A 20 1.74 7.22 14.47
N ASN A 21 2.18 7.31 15.71
CA ASN A 21 1.40 6.89 16.86
C ASN A 21 1.29 8.04 17.86
N PHE A 22 0.10 8.61 17.98
CA PHE A 22 -0.25 9.63 18.95
C PHE A 22 -1.63 9.38 19.54
N PRO A 23 -1.82 9.48 20.87
CA PRO A 23 -3.16 9.46 21.47
C PRO A 23 -4.05 10.52 20.82
N ILE A 24 -5.34 10.26 20.70
CA ILE A 24 -6.28 11.17 20.00
C ILE A 24 -6.24 12.59 20.54
N ARG A 25 -6.06 12.77 21.83
CA ARG A 25 -5.99 14.10 22.46
C ARG A 25 -4.69 14.86 22.17
N GLU A 26 -3.65 14.16 21.72
CA GLU A 26 -2.33 14.71 21.36
C GLU A 26 -2.14 14.80 19.85
N THR A 27 -3.04 14.19 19.07
CA THR A 27 -3.01 14.25 17.61
C THR A 27 -3.42 15.65 17.14
N THR A 28 -2.46 16.44 16.71
CA THR A 28 -2.75 17.79 16.21
C THR A 28 -3.37 17.74 14.80
N SER A 29 -4.17 18.77 14.46
CA SER A 29 -4.72 18.91 13.08
C SER A 29 -3.63 18.92 12.01
N ARG A 30 -2.44 19.48 12.34
CA ARG A 30 -1.29 19.48 11.44
C ARG A 30 -0.78 18.07 11.17
N VAL A 31 -0.61 17.24 12.19
CA VAL A 31 -0.17 15.84 12.05
C VAL A 31 -1.20 15.06 11.27
N TYR A 32 -2.48 15.15 11.66
CA TYR A 32 -3.56 14.42 10.99
C TYR A 32 -3.61 14.74 9.49
N ARG A 33 -3.60 16.03 9.14
CA ARG A 33 -3.59 16.50 7.74
C ARG A 33 -2.36 16.01 6.99
N LYS A 34 -1.16 16.14 7.58
CA LYS A 34 0.08 15.73 6.92
C LYS A 34 0.14 14.24 6.61
N VAL A 35 -0.31 13.40 7.54
CA VAL A 35 -0.40 11.96 7.33
C VAL A 35 -1.37 11.63 6.20
N TRP A 36 -2.53 12.30 6.16
CA TRP A 36 -3.50 12.12 5.09
C TRP A 36 -2.97 12.60 3.72
N GLU A 37 -2.30 13.74 3.68
CA GLU A 37 -1.64 14.25 2.46
C GLU A 37 -0.62 13.25 1.91
N MET A 38 0.20 12.66 2.79
CA MET A 38 1.25 11.72 2.37
C MET A 38 0.71 10.35 1.97
N ALA A 39 -0.19 9.78 2.75
CA ALA A 39 -0.61 8.39 2.57
C ALA A 39 -1.88 8.22 1.73
N ALA A 40 -2.73 9.25 1.60
CA ALA A 40 -3.97 9.19 0.83
C ALA A 40 -3.94 10.12 -0.39
N PHE A 41 -3.76 11.42 -0.18
CA PHE A 41 -3.83 12.39 -1.28
C PHE A 41 -2.70 12.20 -2.31
N ALA A 42 -1.48 11.92 -1.86
CA ALA A 42 -0.38 11.59 -2.77
C ALA A 42 -0.67 10.30 -3.57
N GLY A 43 -1.37 9.31 -2.97
CA GLY A 43 -1.84 8.12 -3.67
C GLY A 43 -2.83 8.46 -4.79
N PHE A 44 -3.77 9.38 -4.53
CA PHE A 44 -4.67 9.90 -5.57
C PHE A 44 -3.90 10.56 -6.71
N LEU A 45 -2.92 11.41 -6.40
CA LEU A 45 -2.13 12.09 -7.42
C LEU A 45 -1.35 11.08 -8.30
N ALA A 46 -0.67 10.13 -7.66
CA ALA A 46 0.08 9.09 -8.38
C ALA A 46 -0.84 8.20 -9.23
N GLY A 47 -1.94 7.73 -8.66
CA GLY A 47 -2.91 6.88 -9.37
C GLY A 47 -3.57 7.59 -10.54
N ARG A 48 -3.95 8.86 -10.37
CA ARG A 48 -4.52 9.67 -11.45
C ARG A 48 -3.55 9.85 -12.63
N GLU A 49 -2.30 10.18 -12.37
CA GLU A 49 -1.32 10.37 -13.45
C GLU A 49 -0.95 9.03 -14.11
N ALA A 50 -0.87 7.93 -13.33
CA ALA A 50 -0.72 6.60 -13.88
C ALA A 50 -1.89 6.23 -14.81
N ALA A 51 -3.13 6.47 -14.38
CA ALA A 51 -4.32 6.20 -15.20
C ALA A 51 -4.30 6.98 -16.53
N LYS A 52 -3.94 8.28 -16.51
CA LYS A 52 -3.80 9.09 -17.73
C LYS A 52 -2.80 8.51 -18.72
N ALA A 53 -1.71 7.94 -18.22
CA ALA A 53 -0.67 7.35 -19.07
C ALA A 53 -1.07 5.94 -19.58
N MET A 54 -1.73 5.13 -18.76
CA MET A 54 -2.01 3.71 -19.06
C MET A 54 -3.29 3.49 -19.85
N VAL A 55 -4.36 4.23 -19.56
CA VAL A 55 -5.70 4.04 -20.18
C VAL A 55 -5.65 4.15 -21.70
N PRO A 56 -4.94 5.10 -22.34
CA PRO A 56 -4.88 5.17 -23.80
C PRO A 56 -4.30 3.90 -24.46
N ARG A 57 -3.51 3.13 -23.73
CA ARG A 57 -2.94 1.86 -24.20
C ARG A 57 -3.76 0.63 -23.79
N GLY A 58 -4.74 0.79 -22.93
CA GLY A 58 -5.58 -0.29 -22.40
C GLY A 58 -4.79 -1.35 -21.61
N ARG A 59 -3.65 -0.96 -20.99
CA ARG A 59 -2.81 -1.87 -20.19
C ARG A 59 -1.99 -1.12 -19.15
N GLY A 60 -1.74 -1.77 -18.03
CA GLY A 60 -0.92 -1.28 -16.93
C GLY A 60 -1.38 -1.85 -15.60
N THR A 61 -0.54 -1.72 -14.59
CA THR A 61 -0.82 -2.17 -13.23
C THR A 61 -0.55 -1.04 -12.24
N ILE A 62 -1.49 -0.78 -11.36
CA ILE A 62 -1.34 0.20 -10.26
C ILE A 62 -1.52 -0.55 -8.95
N ILE A 63 -0.51 -0.53 -8.08
CA ILE A 63 -0.53 -1.19 -6.78
C ILE A 63 -0.43 -0.15 -5.68
N PHE A 64 -1.40 -0.16 -4.77
CA PHE A 64 -1.40 0.69 -3.57
C PHE A 64 -1.02 -0.14 -2.35
N THR A 65 0.06 0.25 -1.68
CA THR A 65 0.50 -0.41 -0.45
C THR A 65 -0.31 0.06 0.75
N GLY A 66 -1.13 -0.82 1.23
CA GLY A 66 -1.88 -0.70 2.48
C GLY A 66 -1.11 -1.23 3.69
N ALA A 67 -1.83 -1.41 4.77
CA ALA A 67 -1.32 -1.90 6.05
C ALA A 67 -2.49 -2.49 6.86
N THR A 68 -2.23 -3.08 8.04
CA THR A 68 -3.25 -3.36 9.06
C THR A 68 -4.19 -2.16 9.25
N ALA A 69 -3.63 -0.96 9.23
CA ALA A 69 -4.36 0.30 9.33
C ALA A 69 -5.33 0.58 8.17
N SER A 70 -5.30 -0.20 7.08
CA SER A 70 -6.29 -0.12 5.99
C SER A 70 -7.60 -0.87 6.29
N ILE A 71 -7.59 -1.74 7.30
CA ILE A 71 -8.72 -2.63 7.63
C ILE A 71 -9.24 -2.45 9.04
N ARG A 72 -8.44 -1.90 9.95
CA ARG A 72 -8.89 -1.57 11.31
C ARG A 72 -8.17 -0.35 11.88
N GLY A 73 -8.87 0.38 12.74
CA GLY A 73 -8.27 1.40 13.59
C GLY A 73 -7.57 0.78 14.80
N GLY A 74 -6.57 1.48 15.32
CA GLY A 74 -5.88 1.12 16.55
C GLY A 74 -5.72 2.34 17.46
N ALA A 75 -5.60 2.11 18.76
CA ALA A 75 -5.32 3.18 19.71
C ALA A 75 -4.01 3.88 19.33
N GLY A 76 -4.05 5.20 19.23
CA GLY A 76 -2.92 6.01 18.80
C GLY A 76 -2.73 6.13 17.28
N PHE A 77 -3.46 5.39 16.46
CA PHE A 77 -3.29 5.37 15.00
C PHE A 77 -4.40 6.09 14.21
N SER A 78 -5.15 6.98 14.85
CA SER A 78 -6.30 7.65 14.21
C SER A 78 -5.94 8.36 12.89
N ALA A 79 -4.80 9.04 12.82
CA ALA A 79 -4.34 9.70 11.60
C ALA A 79 -3.92 8.69 10.53
N PHE A 80 -3.11 7.70 10.90
CA PHE A 80 -2.58 6.70 9.98
C PHE A 80 -3.67 5.78 9.42
N SER A 81 -4.53 5.24 10.29
CA SER A 81 -5.63 4.39 9.82
C SER A 81 -6.65 5.18 8.99
N GLY A 82 -6.99 6.42 9.36
CA GLY A 82 -7.85 7.26 8.53
C GLY A 82 -7.31 7.45 7.11
N ALA A 83 -5.99 7.69 6.98
CA ALA A 83 -5.35 7.83 5.67
C ALA A 83 -5.27 6.51 4.89
N LYS A 84 -4.97 5.39 5.55
CA LYS A 84 -4.87 4.07 4.90
C LYS A 84 -6.24 3.51 4.49
N PHE A 85 -7.30 3.77 5.26
CA PHE A 85 -8.68 3.49 4.81
C PHE A 85 -9.05 4.32 3.58
N ALA A 86 -8.69 5.62 3.56
CA ALA A 86 -8.93 6.47 2.40
C ALA A 86 -8.19 5.95 1.15
N LEU A 87 -6.93 5.50 1.30
CA LEU A 87 -6.17 4.89 0.21
C LEU A 87 -6.82 3.60 -0.30
N ARG A 88 -7.32 2.74 0.59
CA ARG A 88 -8.06 1.52 0.22
C ARG A 88 -9.32 1.84 -0.55
N SER A 89 -10.10 2.83 -0.08
CA SER A 89 -11.30 3.31 -0.78
C SER A 89 -10.98 3.83 -2.18
N LEU A 90 -9.91 4.61 -2.33
CA LEU A 90 -9.41 5.08 -3.63
C LEU A 90 -9.09 3.90 -4.56
N ALA A 91 -8.32 2.91 -4.09
CA ALA A 91 -7.97 1.73 -4.87
C ALA A 91 -9.22 0.97 -5.36
N GLN A 92 -10.24 0.82 -4.51
CA GLN A 92 -11.50 0.18 -4.86
C GLN A 92 -12.27 0.95 -5.95
N SER A 93 -12.32 2.28 -5.85
CA SER A 93 -12.98 3.12 -6.86
C SER A 93 -12.24 3.04 -8.19
N MET A 94 -10.92 3.17 -8.16
CA MET A 94 -10.09 3.07 -9.37
C MET A 94 -10.17 1.70 -10.03
N ALA A 95 -10.20 0.61 -9.26
CA ALA A 95 -10.34 -0.74 -9.80
C ALA A 95 -11.64 -0.92 -10.59
N ARG A 96 -12.76 -0.38 -10.05
CA ARG A 96 -14.07 -0.44 -10.72
C ARG A 96 -14.12 0.39 -11.98
N GLU A 97 -13.50 1.57 -11.96
CA GLU A 97 -13.48 2.49 -13.08
C GLU A 97 -12.52 2.05 -14.19
N LEU A 98 -11.32 1.63 -13.83
CA LEU A 98 -10.21 1.40 -14.75
C LEU A 98 -10.10 -0.06 -15.20
N GLY A 99 -10.62 -1.01 -14.43
CA GLY A 99 -10.62 -2.43 -14.81
C GLY A 99 -11.25 -2.70 -16.17
N PRO A 100 -12.47 -2.18 -16.48
CA PRO A 100 -13.05 -2.28 -17.81
C PRO A 100 -12.22 -1.64 -18.92
N GLN A 101 -11.31 -0.74 -18.57
CA GLN A 101 -10.38 -0.07 -19.49
C GLN A 101 -9.02 -0.79 -19.60
N GLY A 102 -8.91 -2.00 -19.04
CA GLY A 102 -7.73 -2.84 -19.15
C GLY A 102 -6.59 -2.52 -18.17
N ILE A 103 -6.86 -1.79 -17.09
CA ILE A 103 -5.89 -1.44 -16.07
C ILE A 103 -6.13 -2.27 -14.81
N HIS A 104 -5.12 -3.00 -14.38
CA HIS A 104 -5.14 -3.76 -13.13
C HIS A 104 -4.85 -2.86 -11.95
N VAL A 105 -5.82 -2.65 -11.07
CA VAL A 105 -5.64 -1.89 -9.83
C VAL A 105 -5.73 -2.80 -8.63
N ALA A 106 -4.65 -2.92 -7.88
CA ALA A 106 -4.55 -3.77 -6.70
C ALA A 106 -4.23 -2.95 -5.44
N HIS A 107 -4.70 -3.45 -4.31
CA HIS A 107 -4.38 -2.96 -2.98
C HIS A 107 -3.76 -4.11 -2.17
N THR A 108 -2.59 -3.89 -1.58
CA THR A 108 -1.92 -4.89 -0.73
C THR A 108 -2.04 -4.49 0.73
N ILE A 109 -2.50 -5.40 1.57
CA ILE A 109 -2.52 -5.22 3.02
C ILE A 109 -1.23 -5.85 3.57
N ILE A 110 -0.30 -5.03 4.04
CA ILE A 110 0.90 -5.50 4.73
C ILE A 110 0.57 -5.54 6.22
N ASP A 111 0.18 -6.72 6.69
CA ASP A 111 -0.29 -6.91 8.06
C ASP A 111 0.79 -7.56 8.92
N GLY A 112 1.67 -6.73 9.44
CA GLY A 112 2.78 -7.14 10.31
C GLY A 112 4.01 -6.24 10.17
N ALA A 113 5.01 -6.51 11.01
CA ALA A 113 6.29 -5.83 10.93
C ALA A 113 7.08 -6.29 9.69
N ILE A 114 7.76 -5.34 9.04
CA ILE A 114 8.62 -5.61 7.89
C ILE A 114 10.08 -5.62 8.37
N ASP A 115 10.87 -6.58 7.91
CA ASP A 115 12.30 -6.68 8.22
C ASP A 115 13.06 -5.49 7.61
N THR A 116 13.30 -4.48 8.43
CA THR A 116 14.03 -3.28 8.09
C THR A 116 14.98 -2.89 9.22
N GLU A 117 16.05 -2.15 8.90
CA GLU A 117 16.97 -1.60 9.90
C GLU A 117 16.23 -0.75 10.94
N TRP A 118 15.19 -0.02 10.53
CA TRP A 118 14.40 0.78 11.43
C TRP A 118 13.64 -0.08 12.44
N ILE A 119 13.05 -1.18 12.03
CA ILE A 119 12.38 -2.14 12.93
C ILE A 119 13.39 -2.81 13.85
N ALA A 120 14.55 -3.23 13.33
CA ALA A 120 15.61 -3.82 14.14
C ALA A 120 16.06 -2.87 15.26
N LYS A 121 16.20 -1.58 14.95
CA LYS A 121 16.66 -0.57 15.90
C LYS A 121 15.58 -0.16 16.91
N ASN A 122 14.34 0.02 16.49
CA ASN A 122 13.27 0.60 17.32
C ASN A 122 12.37 -0.46 17.99
N PHE A 123 12.32 -1.67 17.45
CA PHE A 123 11.51 -2.78 17.95
C PHE A 123 12.29 -4.10 17.97
N PRO A 124 13.42 -4.18 18.72
CA PRO A 124 14.32 -5.33 18.68
C PRO A 124 13.66 -6.65 19.08
N GLN A 125 12.68 -6.63 20.00
CA GLN A 125 11.93 -7.82 20.38
C GLN A 125 11.05 -8.35 19.23
N GLY A 126 10.39 -7.45 18.49
CA GLY A 126 9.64 -7.81 17.30
C GLY A 126 10.56 -8.31 16.19
N HIS A 127 11.71 -7.64 16.00
CA HIS A 127 12.72 -8.06 15.01
C HIS A 127 13.32 -9.44 15.30
N ALA A 128 13.43 -9.83 16.56
CA ALA A 128 13.91 -11.15 16.96
C ALA A 128 13.04 -12.31 16.41
N LEU A 129 11.78 -12.05 16.09
CA LEU A 129 10.89 -13.04 15.47
C LEU A 129 11.28 -13.37 14.03
N LYS A 130 12.21 -12.64 13.41
CA LYS A 130 12.76 -12.93 12.08
C LYS A 130 13.27 -14.36 11.96
N SER A 131 13.94 -14.87 12.99
CA SER A 131 14.47 -16.25 13.01
C SER A 131 13.39 -17.35 12.98
N GLN A 132 12.13 -16.98 13.15
CA GLN A 132 10.96 -17.86 13.16
C GLN A 132 9.97 -17.50 12.06
N ASP A 133 10.37 -16.73 11.06
CA ASP A 133 9.51 -16.19 9.99
C ASP A 133 8.33 -15.37 10.54
N GLY A 134 8.52 -14.74 11.70
CA GLY A 134 7.50 -13.96 12.40
C GLY A 134 7.41 -12.49 11.98
N ILE A 135 8.22 -12.05 11.01
CA ILE A 135 8.14 -10.74 10.36
C ILE A 135 8.25 -10.88 8.85
N LEU A 136 7.72 -9.91 8.11
CA LEU A 136 7.70 -9.93 6.65
C LEU A 136 9.08 -9.63 6.05
N ASN A 137 9.52 -10.50 5.14
CA ASN A 137 10.70 -10.25 4.32
C ASN A 137 10.32 -9.32 3.15
N PRO A 138 11.04 -8.19 2.93
CA PRO A 138 10.79 -7.29 1.81
C PRO A 138 10.85 -7.97 0.43
N GLU A 139 11.72 -8.95 0.24
CA GLU A 139 11.84 -9.69 -1.02
C GLU A 139 10.57 -10.50 -1.30
N HIS A 140 10.01 -11.16 -0.31
CA HIS A 140 8.74 -11.91 -0.47
C HIS A 140 7.55 -10.98 -0.73
N ILE A 141 7.58 -9.75 -0.19
CA ILE A 141 6.59 -8.73 -0.54
C ILE A 141 6.76 -8.32 -2.01
N ALA A 142 7.99 -8.13 -2.48
CA ALA A 142 8.27 -7.79 -3.87
C ALA A 142 7.84 -8.90 -4.84
N ASP A 143 8.07 -10.17 -4.49
CA ASP A 143 7.59 -11.32 -5.26
C ASP A 143 6.06 -11.33 -5.39
N ALA A 144 5.35 -11.00 -4.31
CA ALA A 144 3.90 -10.88 -4.34
C ALA A 144 3.43 -9.72 -5.25
N TYR A 145 4.16 -8.62 -5.30
CA TYR A 145 3.87 -7.49 -6.20
C TYR A 145 4.13 -7.86 -7.66
N TRP A 146 5.20 -8.58 -7.93
CA TRP A 146 5.48 -9.13 -9.24
C TRP A 146 4.39 -10.12 -9.69
N MET A 147 3.95 -10.99 -8.79
CA MET A 147 2.82 -11.90 -9.04
C MET A 147 1.56 -11.14 -9.44
N LEU A 148 1.19 -10.08 -8.69
CA LEU A 148 0.02 -9.24 -9.03
C LEU A 148 0.15 -8.65 -10.45
N HIS A 149 1.31 -8.10 -10.80
CA HIS A 149 1.54 -7.53 -12.13
C HIS A 149 1.44 -8.59 -13.25
N SER A 150 1.89 -9.80 -12.97
CA SER A 150 1.98 -10.88 -13.97
C SER A 150 0.69 -11.66 -14.16
N GLN A 151 -0.39 -11.36 -13.42
CA GLN A 151 -1.65 -12.08 -13.53
C GLN A 151 -2.34 -11.88 -14.88
N PRO A 152 -2.95 -12.94 -15.44
CA PRO A 152 -3.75 -12.83 -16.64
C PRO A 152 -5.02 -12.01 -16.38
N ARG A 153 -5.57 -11.39 -17.43
CA ARG A 153 -6.72 -10.47 -17.33
C ARG A 153 -8.00 -11.12 -16.80
N ASP A 154 -8.16 -12.39 -16.96
CA ASP A 154 -9.33 -13.16 -16.51
C ASP A 154 -9.26 -13.57 -15.03
N ALA A 155 -8.13 -13.27 -14.35
CA ALA A 155 -7.89 -13.64 -12.95
C ALA A 155 -7.10 -12.58 -12.17
N TRP A 156 -7.54 -11.35 -12.21
CA TRP A 156 -6.91 -10.25 -11.44
C TRP A 156 -7.32 -10.25 -9.97
N THR A 157 -6.34 -10.19 -9.10
CA THR A 157 -6.52 -9.96 -7.66
C THR A 157 -6.66 -8.47 -7.39
N HIS A 158 -7.76 -8.06 -6.79
CA HIS A 158 -7.92 -6.66 -6.38
C HIS A 158 -7.30 -6.38 -5.01
N GLU A 159 -7.48 -7.25 -4.03
CA GLU A 159 -6.92 -7.07 -2.69
C GLU A 159 -6.14 -8.31 -2.26
N LEU A 160 -4.90 -8.11 -1.82
CA LEU A 160 -3.99 -9.15 -1.35
C LEU A 160 -3.57 -8.85 0.09
N ASP A 161 -3.72 -9.81 0.97
CA ASP A 161 -3.31 -9.75 2.37
C ASP A 161 -2.03 -10.55 2.56
N LEU A 162 -0.97 -9.87 3.02
CA LEU A 162 0.32 -10.45 3.33
C LEU A 162 0.62 -10.27 4.82
N ARG A 163 0.86 -11.38 5.50
CA ARG A 163 1.18 -11.39 6.94
C ARG A 163 2.13 -12.52 7.31
N PRO A 164 2.93 -12.37 8.35
CA PRO A 164 3.62 -13.52 8.93
C PRO A 164 2.62 -14.54 9.47
N TRP A 165 2.95 -15.81 9.42
CA TRP A 165 2.07 -16.88 9.90
C TRP A 165 1.69 -16.76 11.39
N MET A 166 2.52 -16.08 12.18
CA MET A 166 2.29 -15.83 13.60
C MET A 166 1.39 -14.61 13.88
N GLU A 167 1.16 -13.74 12.89
CA GLU A 167 0.34 -12.54 13.05
C GLU A 167 -1.13 -12.90 13.22
N LYS A 168 -1.77 -12.33 14.23
CA LYS A 168 -3.21 -12.55 14.44
C LYS A 168 -4.01 -11.80 13.38
N MET A 169 -5.07 -12.44 12.92
CA MET A 169 -6.02 -11.79 12.01
C MET A 169 -6.52 -10.47 12.60
N ALA A 170 -6.48 -9.42 11.81
CA ALA A 170 -6.96 -8.10 12.20
C ALA A 170 -8.48 -8.03 12.26
#